data_a4d9e6a48d6b893a87c39a3c1a08b3da
#
_entry.id   a4d9e6a48d6b893a87c39a3c1a08b3da
#
_cell.length_a   1.000
_cell.length_b   1.000
_cell.length_c   1.000
_cell.angle_alpha   90.00
_cell.angle_beta   90.00
_cell.angle_gamma   90.00
#
_symmetry.space_group_name_H-M   'P 1'
#
loop_
_entity.id
_entity.type
_entity.pdbx_description
1 polymer ?
#
loop_
_entity_poly.entity_id
_entity_poly.type
_entity_poly.pdbx_seq_one_letter_code
_entity_poly.pdbx_strand_id
1 'polypeptide(L)'
;MSNRPAGHVARSTVRPDDETGRPGPVRTYLRTADGVPVEVVYDPGAAVYDPDAPVLVIAHGFTGDVDRPHVRRVAAGLARYGAVVIFSFRGHGRSGGRSTVGDKEVLDLAAALAWARGFGHARVATVGFSMGASVVLRHAALHPGTVDAVAAVSSPARWYYRGTAPMRRLHWLVTRPEGRLVGRYGLRTRIHHRDWDPIPLSPVEAVPLIAPTPLLIVHGDRDGYFPLDHPRMLADASGGHAELWLEPGMGHAEHAADDALVDRIGDWAARRSG
;
A
#
# COMPACT_ATOMS: atom_id res chain seq x y z
N MET A 1 19.57 -14.41 29.00
CA MET A 1 18.46 -14.98 28.19
C MET A 1 18.48 -14.31 26.84
N SER A 2 18.92 -15.04 25.80
CA SER A 2 19.21 -14.52 24.46
C SER A 2 17.93 -14.42 23.66
N ASN A 3 17.54 -13.20 23.26
CA ASN A 3 16.40 -12.92 22.38
C ASN A 3 16.89 -13.04 20.93
N ARG A 4 16.61 -14.17 20.26
CA ARG A 4 16.81 -14.33 18.81
C ARG A 4 15.57 -13.82 18.08
N PRO A 5 15.69 -12.97 17.04
CA PRO A 5 14.57 -12.60 16.19
C PRO A 5 14.19 -13.79 15.32
N ALA A 6 12.92 -14.17 15.36
CA ALA A 6 12.35 -15.21 14.50
C ALA A 6 12.07 -14.66 13.10
N GLY A 7 13.04 -14.76 12.22
CA GLY A 7 12.91 -14.49 10.79
C GLY A 7 13.29 -15.73 9.99
N HIS A 8 12.36 -16.69 9.80
CA HIS A 8 12.58 -17.75 8.81
C HIS A 8 12.13 -17.27 7.43
N VAL A 9 13.09 -16.88 6.61
CA VAL A 9 12.91 -16.65 5.17
C VAL A 9 12.67 -18.02 4.51
N ALA A 10 11.48 -18.25 3.97
CA ALA A 10 11.22 -19.38 3.10
C ALA A 10 12.01 -19.22 1.79
N ARG A 11 12.55 -20.31 1.27
CA ARG A 11 13.46 -20.37 0.11
C ARG A 11 13.01 -19.44 -1.02
N SER A 12 13.87 -18.48 -1.34
CA SER A 12 13.78 -17.62 -2.51
C SER A 12 14.04 -18.47 -3.76
N THR A 13 13.12 -18.48 -4.72
CA THR A 13 13.42 -18.89 -6.09
C THR A 13 14.01 -17.69 -6.80
N VAL A 14 15.34 -17.57 -6.74
CA VAL A 14 16.10 -16.63 -7.57
C VAL A 14 15.91 -17.07 -9.02
N ARG A 15 15.27 -16.24 -9.87
CA ARG A 15 15.38 -16.41 -11.32
C ARG A 15 16.75 -15.92 -11.76
N PRO A 16 17.35 -16.57 -12.78
CA PRO A 16 18.62 -16.12 -13.33
C PRO A 16 18.49 -14.68 -13.87
N ASP A 17 19.63 -13.99 -13.88
CA ASP A 17 19.80 -12.68 -14.50
C ASP A 17 19.11 -12.63 -15.86
N ASP A 18 18.58 -11.48 -16.24
CA ASP A 18 18.09 -11.28 -17.60
C ASP A 18 19.25 -11.41 -18.61
N GLU A 19 18.95 -11.43 -19.92
CA GLU A 19 19.95 -11.55 -20.98
C GLU A 19 21.02 -10.43 -20.94
N THR A 20 20.82 -9.41 -20.09
CA THR A 20 21.76 -8.28 -19.88
C THR A 20 22.61 -8.42 -18.62
N GLY A 21 22.48 -9.53 -17.86
CA GLY A 21 23.20 -9.76 -16.59
C GLY A 21 22.69 -8.93 -15.42
N ARG A 22 21.47 -8.38 -15.49
CA ARG A 22 20.85 -7.61 -14.42
C ARG A 22 20.10 -8.51 -13.45
N PRO A 23 20.11 -8.21 -12.14
CA PRO A 23 19.25 -8.92 -11.19
C PRO A 23 17.79 -8.68 -11.58
N GLY A 24 17.10 -9.74 -11.97
CA GLY A 24 15.68 -9.70 -12.33
C GLY A 24 14.79 -9.60 -11.11
N PRO A 25 13.46 -9.35 -11.30
CA PRO A 25 12.50 -9.31 -10.22
C PRO A 25 12.45 -10.60 -9.41
N VAL A 26 12.47 -10.49 -8.08
CA VAL A 26 12.38 -11.61 -7.13
C VAL A 26 10.95 -11.72 -6.59
N ARG A 27 10.33 -12.89 -6.74
CA ARG A 27 8.99 -13.18 -6.19
C ARG A 27 9.09 -14.25 -5.11
N THR A 28 8.46 -14.00 -3.95
CA THR A 28 8.49 -14.91 -2.80
C THR A 28 7.26 -14.73 -1.92
N TYR A 29 7.25 -15.43 -0.78
CA TYR A 29 6.25 -15.26 0.27
C TYR A 29 6.93 -14.85 1.57
N LEU A 30 6.42 -13.80 2.20
CA LEU A 30 6.83 -13.36 3.53
C LEU A 30 5.84 -13.91 4.57
N ARG A 31 6.30 -14.06 5.82
CA ARG A 31 5.42 -14.30 6.95
C ARG A 31 5.27 -13.04 7.76
N THR A 32 4.03 -12.61 7.96
CA THR A 32 3.69 -11.50 8.86
C THR A 32 3.93 -11.88 10.31
N ALA A 33 3.92 -10.90 11.21
CA ALA A 33 4.11 -11.15 12.66
C ALA A 33 3.06 -12.10 13.26
N ASP A 34 1.83 -12.13 12.69
CA ASP A 34 0.77 -13.06 13.06
C ASP A 34 0.74 -14.34 12.19
N GLY A 35 1.82 -14.61 11.45
CA GLY A 35 2.06 -15.87 10.74
C GLY A 35 1.37 -16.02 9.39
N VAL A 36 0.72 -14.99 8.87
CA VAL A 36 0.05 -15.02 7.56
C VAL A 36 1.10 -14.98 6.43
N PRO A 37 1.08 -15.91 5.46
CA PRO A 37 1.94 -15.81 4.28
C PRO A 37 1.40 -14.76 3.32
N VAL A 38 2.20 -13.77 2.94
CA VAL A 38 1.88 -12.74 1.96
C VAL A 38 2.83 -12.84 0.77
N GLU A 39 2.26 -12.82 -0.43
CA GLU A 39 2.99 -12.85 -1.68
C GLU A 39 3.59 -11.47 -1.96
N VAL A 40 4.86 -11.45 -2.36
CA VAL A 40 5.62 -10.22 -2.59
C VAL A 40 6.50 -10.34 -3.83
N VAL A 41 6.70 -9.24 -4.52
CA VAL A 41 7.64 -9.09 -5.65
C VAL A 41 8.53 -7.88 -5.39
N TYR A 42 9.83 -8.08 -5.48
CA TYR A 42 10.83 -7.03 -5.50
C TYR A 42 11.34 -6.84 -6.93
N ASP A 43 11.38 -5.61 -7.39
CA ASP A 43 12.01 -5.19 -8.64
C ASP A 43 13.11 -4.19 -8.29
N PRO A 44 14.39 -4.47 -8.63
CA PRO A 44 15.48 -3.55 -8.32
C PRO A 44 15.36 -2.19 -9.05
N GLY A 45 14.61 -2.11 -10.15
CA GLY A 45 14.34 -0.85 -10.87
C GLY A 45 15.58 0.01 -11.10
N ALA A 46 15.47 1.31 -10.90
CA ALA A 46 16.58 2.25 -11.04
C ALA A 46 17.65 2.11 -9.96
N ALA A 47 17.38 1.44 -8.83
CA ALA A 47 18.37 1.21 -7.78
C ALA A 47 19.55 0.35 -8.21
N VAL A 48 19.44 -0.37 -9.33
CA VAL A 48 20.57 -1.07 -9.98
C VAL A 48 21.69 -0.10 -10.37
N TYR A 49 21.33 1.15 -10.65
CA TYR A 49 22.28 2.18 -11.11
C TYR A 49 22.58 3.24 -10.04
N ASP A 50 21.72 3.34 -9.04
CA ASP A 50 21.84 4.30 -7.94
C ASP A 50 21.55 3.59 -6.61
N PRO A 51 22.58 3.17 -5.87
CA PRO A 51 22.44 2.51 -4.57
C PRO A 51 21.74 3.41 -3.52
N ASP A 52 21.80 4.72 -3.72
CA ASP A 52 21.14 5.69 -2.84
C ASP A 52 19.67 5.93 -3.19
N ALA A 53 19.18 5.37 -4.30
CA ALA A 53 17.78 5.46 -4.66
C ALA A 53 16.90 4.76 -3.60
N PRO A 54 15.71 5.31 -3.30
CA PRO A 54 14.81 4.70 -2.32
C PRO A 54 14.23 3.38 -2.84
N VAL A 55 13.72 2.56 -1.92
CA VAL A 55 12.77 1.53 -2.28
C VAL A 55 11.34 2.02 -2.05
N LEU A 56 10.50 1.89 -3.06
CA LEU A 56 9.09 2.29 -3.07
C LEU A 56 8.22 1.05 -2.79
N VAL A 57 7.59 1.01 -1.61
CA VAL A 57 6.70 -0.10 -1.23
C VAL A 57 5.26 0.27 -1.56
N ILE A 58 4.64 -0.47 -2.49
CA ILE A 58 3.32 -0.17 -3.04
C ILE A 58 2.25 -1.02 -2.37
N ALA A 59 1.26 -0.36 -1.78
CA ALA A 59 0.10 -0.96 -1.12
C ALA A 59 -1.15 -0.75 -1.98
N HIS A 60 -1.65 -1.81 -2.60
CA HIS A 60 -2.77 -1.78 -3.55
C HIS A 60 -4.13 -1.51 -2.89
N GLY A 61 -5.12 -1.11 -3.68
CA GLY A 61 -6.50 -0.96 -3.25
C GLY A 61 -7.20 -2.31 -2.95
N PHE A 62 -8.40 -2.24 -2.34
CA PHE A 62 -9.19 -3.44 -2.07
C PHE A 62 -9.49 -4.20 -3.39
N THR A 63 -9.37 -5.53 -3.36
CA THR A 63 -9.43 -6.45 -4.52
C THR A 63 -8.23 -6.42 -5.47
N GLY A 64 -7.19 -5.62 -5.17
CA GLY A 64 -5.91 -5.66 -5.87
C GLY A 64 -5.10 -6.92 -5.53
N ASP A 65 -4.05 -7.16 -6.29
CA ASP A 65 -2.98 -8.13 -6.03
C ASP A 65 -1.77 -7.81 -6.91
N VAL A 66 -0.63 -8.47 -6.70
CA VAL A 66 0.63 -8.24 -7.45
C VAL A 66 0.53 -8.54 -8.95
N ASP A 67 -0.48 -9.29 -9.39
CA ASP A 67 -0.68 -9.65 -10.80
C ASP A 67 -1.69 -8.76 -11.53
N ARG A 68 -2.36 -7.83 -10.82
CA ARG A 68 -3.33 -6.92 -11.45
C ARG A 68 -2.63 -5.94 -12.40
N PRO A 69 -3.14 -5.78 -13.64
CA PRO A 69 -2.48 -4.93 -14.65
C PRO A 69 -2.23 -3.49 -14.18
N HIS A 70 -3.19 -2.87 -13.49
CA HIS A 70 -3.07 -1.51 -12.97
C HIS A 70 -2.03 -1.41 -11.83
N VAL A 71 -1.90 -2.42 -10.96
CA VAL A 71 -0.86 -2.45 -9.93
C VAL A 71 0.53 -2.61 -10.56
N ARG A 72 0.65 -3.49 -11.55
CA ARG A 72 1.91 -3.69 -12.30
C ARG A 72 2.31 -2.45 -13.11
N ARG A 73 1.35 -1.74 -13.73
CA ARG A 73 1.60 -0.50 -14.45
C ARG A 73 2.17 0.57 -13.51
N VAL A 74 1.53 0.77 -12.37
CA VAL A 74 2.03 1.71 -11.34
C VAL A 74 3.43 1.31 -10.87
N ALA A 75 3.66 0.01 -10.57
CA ALA A 75 4.96 -0.49 -10.15
C ALA A 75 6.04 -0.21 -11.21
N ALA A 76 5.76 -0.49 -12.48
CA ALA A 76 6.68 -0.22 -13.58
C ALA A 76 7.00 1.28 -13.74
N GLY A 77 6.02 2.16 -13.55
CA GLY A 77 6.22 3.61 -13.54
C GLY A 77 7.14 4.06 -12.40
N LEU A 78 6.87 3.58 -11.18
CA LEU A 78 7.66 3.93 -10.00
C LEU A 78 9.07 3.32 -10.00
N ALA A 79 9.29 2.19 -10.70
CA ALA A 79 10.61 1.55 -10.82
C ALA A 79 11.66 2.44 -11.50
N ARG A 80 11.27 3.54 -12.14
CA ARG A 80 12.17 4.57 -12.69
C ARG A 80 12.81 5.44 -11.61
N TYR A 81 12.26 5.47 -10.41
CA TYR A 81 12.68 6.32 -9.30
C TYR A 81 13.41 5.58 -8.18
N GLY A 82 13.44 4.27 -8.24
CA GLY A 82 14.11 3.43 -7.25
C GLY A 82 13.76 1.97 -7.40
N ALA A 83 14.12 1.15 -6.41
CA ALA A 83 13.62 -0.20 -6.33
C ALA A 83 12.13 -0.19 -5.96
N VAL A 84 11.40 -1.23 -6.35
CA VAL A 84 9.96 -1.34 -6.06
C VAL A 84 9.65 -2.66 -5.36
N VAL A 85 8.86 -2.59 -4.31
CA VAL A 85 8.22 -3.75 -3.69
C VAL A 85 6.73 -3.64 -3.85
N ILE A 86 6.11 -4.63 -4.50
CA ILE A 86 4.65 -4.83 -4.51
C ILE A 86 4.31 -6.11 -3.76
N PHE A 87 3.21 -6.14 -3.05
CA PHE A 87 2.75 -7.32 -2.33
C PHE A 87 1.23 -7.45 -2.40
N SER A 88 0.72 -8.68 -2.31
CA SER A 88 -0.71 -8.93 -2.19
C SER A 88 -1.07 -8.94 -0.70
N PHE A 89 -1.96 -8.05 -0.27
CA PHE A 89 -2.46 -8.06 1.10
C PHE A 89 -3.05 -9.42 1.48
N ARG A 90 -3.11 -9.73 2.78
CA ARG A 90 -3.81 -10.89 3.32
C ARG A 90 -5.21 -11.06 2.71
N GLY A 91 -5.56 -12.26 2.35
CA GLY A 91 -6.83 -12.55 1.70
C GLY A 91 -6.92 -12.21 0.22
N HIS A 92 -5.95 -11.50 -0.37
CA HIS A 92 -5.91 -11.12 -1.79
C HIS A 92 -4.97 -12.02 -2.60
N GLY A 93 -5.26 -12.17 -3.87
CA GLY A 93 -4.42 -12.95 -4.78
C GLY A 93 -4.05 -14.33 -4.23
N ARG A 94 -2.74 -14.61 -4.17
CA ARG A 94 -2.19 -15.86 -3.63
C ARG A 94 -1.77 -15.76 -2.15
N SER A 95 -1.87 -14.59 -1.53
CA SER A 95 -1.57 -14.43 -0.09
C SER A 95 -2.53 -15.23 0.76
N GLY A 96 -2.07 -15.71 1.92
CA GLY A 96 -2.88 -16.43 2.90
C GLY A 96 -3.85 -15.52 3.66
N GLY A 97 -4.48 -16.07 4.69
CA GLY A 97 -5.36 -15.33 5.59
C GLY A 97 -6.65 -14.81 4.95
N ARG A 98 -7.20 -13.77 5.57
CA ARG A 98 -8.43 -13.07 5.15
C ARG A 98 -8.24 -11.57 5.35
N SER A 99 -8.70 -10.76 4.40
CA SER A 99 -8.67 -9.31 4.52
C SER A 99 -9.55 -8.83 5.67
N THR A 100 -9.00 -7.95 6.49
CA THR A 100 -9.70 -7.22 7.55
C THR A 100 -10.03 -5.79 7.10
N VAL A 101 -9.85 -5.51 5.80
CA VAL A 101 -10.21 -4.24 5.13
C VAL A 101 -9.53 -3.02 5.77
N GLY A 102 -8.23 -3.16 6.05
CA GLY A 102 -7.38 -2.07 6.51
C GLY A 102 -6.93 -2.16 7.97
N ASP A 103 -7.38 -3.15 8.76
CA ASP A 103 -6.94 -3.31 10.14
C ASP A 103 -5.60 -4.07 10.23
N LYS A 104 -5.59 -5.38 10.03
CA LYS A 104 -4.38 -6.21 10.15
C LYS A 104 -3.45 -6.13 8.94
N GLU A 105 -3.88 -5.49 7.87
CA GLU A 105 -3.07 -5.23 6.68
C GLU A 105 -1.81 -4.40 7.01
N VAL A 106 -1.79 -3.67 8.11
CA VAL A 106 -0.57 -2.99 8.61
C VAL A 106 0.57 -3.98 8.92
N LEU A 107 0.25 -5.22 9.30
CA LEU A 107 1.25 -6.28 9.54
C LEU A 107 1.84 -6.80 8.24
N ASP A 108 1.05 -6.80 7.15
CA ASP A 108 1.51 -7.21 5.83
C ASP A 108 2.48 -6.17 5.27
N LEU A 109 2.13 -4.89 5.39
CA LEU A 109 3.02 -3.78 5.02
C LEU A 109 4.30 -3.80 5.86
N ALA A 110 4.22 -4.03 7.16
CA ALA A 110 5.40 -4.13 8.03
C ALA A 110 6.36 -5.25 7.57
N ALA A 111 5.82 -6.41 7.17
CA ALA A 111 6.63 -7.50 6.64
C ALA A 111 7.31 -7.13 5.30
N ALA A 112 6.58 -6.44 4.40
CA ALA A 112 7.11 -5.97 3.12
C ALA A 112 8.22 -4.91 3.32
N LEU A 113 8.04 -3.98 4.25
CA LEU A 113 9.04 -2.96 4.60
C LEU A 113 10.31 -3.59 5.20
N ALA A 114 10.16 -4.54 6.12
CA ALA A 114 11.30 -5.24 6.70
C ALA A 114 12.09 -6.02 5.64
N TRP A 115 11.39 -6.63 4.68
CA TRP A 115 12.02 -7.35 3.58
C TRP A 115 12.72 -6.39 2.60
N ALA A 116 12.11 -5.25 2.27
CA ALA A 116 12.72 -4.21 1.44
C ALA A 116 14.04 -3.72 2.05
N ARG A 117 14.07 -3.44 3.35
CA ARG A 117 15.29 -3.05 4.06
C ARG A 117 16.35 -4.15 4.06
N GLY A 118 15.95 -5.42 3.99
CA GLY A 118 16.85 -6.57 3.89
C GLY A 118 17.72 -6.59 2.61
N PHE A 119 17.35 -5.83 1.58
CA PHE A 119 18.17 -5.60 0.39
C PHE A 119 19.21 -4.48 0.54
N GLY A 120 19.29 -3.85 1.70
CA GLY A 120 20.27 -2.79 2.00
C GLY A 120 19.79 -1.37 1.68
N HIS A 121 18.53 -1.19 1.28
CA HIS A 121 17.99 0.16 1.03
C HIS A 121 17.93 0.98 2.33
N ALA A 122 18.65 2.09 2.35
CA ALA A 122 18.63 3.04 3.47
C ALA A 122 17.33 3.85 3.52
N ARG A 123 16.77 4.16 2.35
CA ARG A 123 15.59 5.02 2.17
C ARG A 123 14.40 4.23 1.69
N VAL A 124 13.26 4.39 2.37
CA VAL A 124 12.03 3.63 2.10
C VAL A 124 10.83 4.57 2.04
N ALA A 125 10.16 4.65 0.90
CA ALA A 125 8.89 5.35 0.77
C ALA A 125 7.73 4.36 0.61
N THR A 126 6.55 4.73 1.08
CA THR A 126 5.32 3.97 0.85
C THR A 126 4.37 4.72 -0.07
N VAL A 127 3.77 4.00 -1.02
CA VAL A 127 2.73 4.53 -1.91
C VAL A 127 1.49 3.66 -1.79
N GLY A 128 0.44 4.17 -1.17
CA GLY A 128 -0.80 3.43 -0.94
C GLY A 128 -1.96 3.93 -1.79
N PHE A 129 -2.83 3.02 -2.22
CA PHE A 129 -4.01 3.32 -3.02
C PHE A 129 -5.28 2.85 -2.32
N SER A 130 -6.30 3.72 -2.16
CA SER A 130 -7.59 3.39 -1.56
C SER A 130 -7.44 2.71 -0.18
N MET A 131 -7.80 1.43 -0.02
CA MET A 131 -7.53 0.66 1.19
C MET A 131 -6.04 0.67 1.54
N GLY A 132 -5.15 0.50 0.56
CA GLY A 132 -3.71 0.57 0.77
C GLY A 132 -3.25 1.94 1.26
N ALA A 133 -3.91 3.02 0.84
CA ALA A 133 -3.64 4.36 1.34
C ALA A 133 -3.97 4.50 2.84
N SER A 134 -5.11 3.96 3.29
CA SER A 134 -5.40 3.92 4.73
C SER A 134 -4.41 3.06 5.52
N VAL A 135 -3.88 1.99 4.91
CA VAL A 135 -2.88 1.13 5.55
C VAL A 135 -1.53 1.85 5.71
N VAL A 136 -1.03 2.55 4.67
CA VAL A 136 0.25 3.27 4.78
C VAL A 136 0.17 4.42 5.78
N LEU A 137 -0.94 5.17 5.83
CA LEU A 137 -1.17 6.22 6.83
C LEU A 137 -1.16 5.64 8.25
N ARG A 138 -1.92 4.57 8.49
CA ARG A 138 -1.95 3.91 9.80
C ARG A 138 -0.61 3.31 10.20
N HIS A 139 0.09 2.68 9.25
CA HIS A 139 1.40 2.11 9.53
C HIS A 139 2.40 3.18 9.97
N ALA A 140 2.48 4.29 9.23
CA ALA A 140 3.38 5.39 9.57
C ALA A 140 3.08 5.99 10.96
N ALA A 141 1.80 6.11 11.31
CA ALA A 141 1.35 6.58 12.63
C ALA A 141 1.70 5.61 13.77
N LEU A 142 1.53 4.30 13.54
CA LEU A 142 1.77 3.25 14.55
C LEU A 142 3.26 2.90 14.71
N HIS A 143 4.07 3.16 13.68
CA HIS A 143 5.48 2.78 13.61
C HIS A 143 6.33 3.96 13.09
N PRO A 144 6.43 5.07 13.87
CA PRO A 144 7.18 6.25 13.45
C PRO A 144 8.65 5.91 13.16
N GLY A 145 9.22 6.56 12.14
CA GLY A 145 10.61 6.34 11.71
C GLY A 145 10.88 5.06 10.93
N THR A 146 9.85 4.27 10.59
CA THR A 146 10.01 3.07 9.76
C THR A 146 9.96 3.36 8.26
N VAL A 147 9.46 4.52 7.87
CA VAL A 147 9.40 4.99 6.48
C VAL A 147 9.86 6.45 6.40
N ASP A 148 10.45 6.82 5.29
CA ASP A 148 11.04 8.14 5.08
C ASP A 148 10.09 9.09 4.33
N ALA A 149 9.09 8.56 3.60
CA ALA A 149 8.02 9.32 2.97
C ALA A 149 6.76 8.47 2.79
N VAL A 150 5.58 9.12 2.81
CA VAL A 150 4.27 8.47 2.65
C VAL A 150 3.45 9.18 1.60
N ALA A 151 3.02 8.47 0.55
CA ALA A 151 2.04 8.96 -0.42
C ALA A 151 0.74 8.15 -0.31
N ALA A 152 -0.38 8.82 -0.06
CA ALA A 152 -1.70 8.24 0.09
C ALA A 152 -2.63 8.71 -1.03
N VAL A 153 -2.99 7.82 -1.95
CA VAL A 153 -3.79 8.10 -3.14
C VAL A 153 -5.22 7.60 -2.94
N SER A 154 -6.22 8.47 -3.08
CA SER A 154 -7.65 8.16 -2.93
C SER A 154 -7.99 7.49 -1.59
N SER A 155 -7.39 7.96 -0.48
CA SER A 155 -7.63 7.41 0.85
C SER A 155 -9.00 7.79 1.39
N PRO A 156 -9.75 6.88 2.05
CA PRO A 156 -10.81 7.30 2.94
C PRO A 156 -10.22 8.09 4.11
N ALA A 157 -10.93 9.09 4.62
CA ALA A 157 -10.57 9.76 5.88
C ALA A 157 -11.12 9.02 7.11
N ARG A 158 -12.29 8.41 6.98
CA ARG A 158 -13.02 7.78 8.07
C ARG A 158 -13.55 6.41 7.70
N TRP A 159 -13.66 5.55 8.70
CA TRP A 159 -14.29 4.24 8.55
C TRP A 159 -15.82 4.34 8.38
N TYR A 160 -16.41 3.26 7.93
CA TYR A 160 -17.88 3.09 7.79
C TYR A 160 -18.58 4.11 6.89
N TYR A 161 -17.84 4.84 6.04
CA TYR A 161 -18.43 5.76 5.09
C TYR A 161 -19.34 5.02 4.08
N ARG A 162 -20.57 5.50 3.90
CA ARG A 162 -21.60 4.91 3.01
C ARG A 162 -22.28 5.95 2.11
N GLY A 163 -21.70 7.15 1.98
CA GLY A 163 -22.33 8.26 1.26
C GLY A 163 -22.51 8.02 -0.23
N THR A 164 -21.64 7.20 -0.85
CA THR A 164 -21.70 6.92 -2.28
C THR A 164 -22.25 5.52 -2.60
N ALA A 165 -22.76 5.34 -3.83
CA ALA A 165 -23.28 4.04 -4.26
C ALA A 165 -22.18 2.95 -4.31
N PRO A 166 -20.95 3.21 -4.81
CA PRO A 166 -19.85 2.24 -4.73
C PRO A 166 -19.53 1.82 -3.30
N MET A 167 -19.50 2.76 -2.34
CA MET A 167 -19.22 2.45 -0.94
C MET A 167 -20.33 1.63 -0.29
N ARG A 168 -21.60 1.87 -0.62
CA ARG A 168 -22.71 1.02 -0.15
C ARG A 168 -22.58 -0.42 -0.67
N ARG A 169 -22.17 -0.59 -1.95
CA ARG A 169 -21.91 -1.92 -2.55
C ARG A 169 -20.72 -2.60 -1.88
N LEU A 170 -19.65 -1.85 -1.59
CA LEU A 170 -18.48 -2.37 -0.87
C LEU A 170 -18.87 -2.83 0.54
N HIS A 171 -19.66 -2.05 1.28
CA HIS A 171 -20.16 -2.46 2.59
C HIS A 171 -20.97 -3.74 2.52
N TRP A 172 -21.87 -3.88 1.54
CA TRP A 172 -22.60 -5.12 1.31
C TRP A 172 -21.65 -6.29 1.05
N LEU A 173 -20.65 -6.10 0.19
CA LEU A 173 -19.64 -7.11 -0.14
C LEU A 173 -18.88 -7.59 1.09
N VAL A 174 -18.52 -6.69 2.00
CA VAL A 174 -17.73 -6.99 3.19
C VAL A 174 -18.59 -7.61 4.29
N THR A 175 -19.78 -7.06 4.55
CA THR A 175 -20.56 -7.40 5.74
C THR A 175 -21.52 -8.58 5.53
N ARG A 176 -21.94 -8.87 4.29
CA ARG A 176 -22.91 -9.93 4.02
C ARG A 176 -22.25 -11.25 3.61
N PRO A 177 -22.77 -12.42 4.04
CA PRO A 177 -22.23 -13.72 3.64
C PRO A 177 -22.18 -13.89 2.12
N GLU A 178 -23.25 -13.49 1.42
CA GLU A 178 -23.38 -13.55 -0.04
C GLU A 178 -22.32 -12.65 -0.71
N GLY A 179 -22.13 -11.43 -0.17
CA GLY A 179 -21.10 -10.51 -0.62
C GLY A 179 -19.70 -11.11 -0.49
N ARG A 180 -19.40 -11.76 0.65
CA ARG A 180 -18.11 -12.44 0.85
C ARG A 180 -17.89 -13.60 -0.11
N LEU A 181 -18.95 -14.30 -0.53
CA LEU A 181 -18.84 -15.34 -1.59
C LEU A 181 -18.49 -14.70 -2.93
N VAL A 182 -19.14 -13.58 -3.29
CA VAL A 182 -18.79 -12.80 -4.50
C VAL A 182 -17.34 -12.32 -4.41
N GLY A 183 -16.90 -11.80 -3.26
CA GLY A 183 -15.51 -11.42 -3.02
C GLY A 183 -14.54 -12.57 -3.28
N ARG A 184 -14.85 -13.75 -2.72
CA ARG A 184 -13.98 -14.94 -2.82
C ARG A 184 -13.88 -15.49 -4.25
N TYR A 185 -14.98 -15.67 -4.92
CA TYR A 185 -15.01 -16.37 -6.22
C TYR A 185 -14.96 -15.43 -7.41
N GLY A 186 -15.53 -14.22 -7.31
CA GLY A 186 -15.52 -13.23 -8.38
C GLY A 186 -14.32 -12.28 -8.35
N LEU A 187 -13.91 -11.84 -7.15
CA LEU A 187 -12.85 -10.84 -6.98
C LEU A 187 -11.53 -11.42 -6.44
N ARG A 188 -11.46 -12.74 -6.20
CA ARG A 188 -10.29 -13.43 -5.64
C ARG A 188 -9.83 -12.84 -4.29
N THR A 189 -10.78 -12.32 -3.50
CA THR A 189 -10.55 -11.69 -2.20
C THR A 189 -11.31 -12.41 -1.11
N ARG A 190 -10.60 -12.96 -0.13
CA ARG A 190 -11.16 -13.63 1.05
C ARG A 190 -11.29 -12.63 2.17
N ILE A 191 -12.52 -12.31 2.56
CA ILE A 191 -12.82 -11.29 3.54
C ILE A 191 -13.06 -11.92 4.91
N HIS A 192 -12.57 -11.30 5.97
CA HIS A 192 -12.82 -11.71 7.35
C HIS A 192 -14.29 -11.51 7.70
N HIS A 193 -14.85 -12.34 8.56
CA HIS A 193 -16.29 -12.36 8.87
C HIS A 193 -16.65 -11.64 10.17
N ARG A 194 -15.66 -11.28 10.98
CA ARG A 194 -15.87 -10.57 12.26
C ARG A 194 -15.66 -9.08 12.06
N ASP A 195 -16.39 -8.30 12.84
CA ASP A 195 -16.17 -6.86 12.94
C ASP A 195 -14.83 -6.57 13.63
N TRP A 196 -14.35 -5.34 13.49
CA TRP A 196 -13.17 -4.87 14.19
C TRP A 196 -13.44 -4.74 15.69
N ASP A 197 -12.55 -5.31 16.50
CA ASP A 197 -12.58 -5.20 17.96
C ASP A 197 -11.13 -5.25 18.49
N PRO A 198 -10.60 -4.12 18.99
CA PRO A 198 -11.16 -2.76 18.91
C PRO A 198 -11.22 -2.22 17.47
N ILE A 199 -12.03 -1.15 17.26
CA ILE A 199 -12.02 -0.40 15.99
C ILE A 199 -10.64 0.25 15.84
N PRO A 200 -9.92 0.04 14.72
CA PRO A 200 -8.60 0.62 14.52
C PRO A 200 -8.69 2.14 14.28
N LEU A 201 -7.59 2.86 14.55
CA LEU A 201 -7.47 4.28 14.17
C LEU A 201 -7.93 4.48 12.73
N SER A 202 -8.82 5.43 12.51
CA SER A 202 -9.17 5.87 11.16
C SER A 202 -8.01 6.63 10.52
N PRO A 203 -7.96 6.75 9.18
CA PRO A 203 -6.91 7.52 8.53
C PRO A 203 -6.80 8.97 9.02
N VAL A 204 -7.92 9.64 9.29
CA VAL A 204 -7.91 11.02 9.80
C VAL A 204 -7.34 11.11 11.22
N GLU A 205 -7.54 10.09 12.06
CA GLU A 205 -6.93 10.01 13.40
C GLU A 205 -5.44 9.64 13.34
N ALA A 206 -5.02 8.91 12.30
CA ALA A 206 -3.63 8.52 12.10
C ALA A 206 -2.75 9.69 11.60
N VAL A 207 -3.26 10.51 10.69
CA VAL A 207 -2.51 11.59 10.02
C VAL A 207 -1.75 12.52 10.97
N PRO A 208 -2.31 13.02 12.08
CA PRO A 208 -1.58 13.91 13.02
C PRO A 208 -0.33 13.27 13.64
N LEU A 209 -0.27 11.93 13.66
CA LEU A 209 0.81 11.15 14.28
C LEU A 209 1.97 10.83 13.31
N ILE A 210 1.87 11.26 12.04
CA ILE A 210 2.85 10.94 10.99
C ILE A 210 4.04 11.91 11.01
N ALA A 211 3.82 13.15 11.41
CA ALA A 211 4.89 14.15 11.46
C ALA A 211 6.07 13.66 12.34
N PRO A 212 7.33 13.90 11.94
CA PRO A 212 7.77 14.76 10.84
C PRO A 212 7.92 14.07 9.47
N THR A 213 7.52 12.80 9.32
CA THR A 213 7.66 12.06 8.06
C THR A 213 6.88 12.76 6.94
N PRO A 214 7.50 13.13 5.81
CA PRO A 214 6.83 13.76 4.68
C PRO A 214 5.59 12.99 4.23
N LEU A 215 4.47 13.71 4.06
CA LEU A 215 3.18 13.15 3.70
C LEU A 215 2.60 13.83 2.47
N LEU A 216 2.25 13.02 1.47
CA LEU A 216 1.51 13.44 0.28
C LEU A 216 0.12 12.80 0.28
N ILE A 217 -0.91 13.60 0.12
CA ILE A 217 -2.29 13.18 -0.09
C ILE A 217 -2.65 13.52 -1.53
N VAL A 218 -3.01 12.51 -2.34
CA VAL A 218 -3.43 12.66 -3.74
C VAL A 218 -4.87 12.21 -3.88
N HIS A 219 -5.69 12.99 -4.57
CA HIS A 219 -7.11 12.63 -4.74
C HIS A 219 -7.70 13.19 -6.02
N GLY A 220 -8.48 12.37 -6.74
CA GLY A 220 -9.16 12.79 -7.95
C GLY A 220 -10.48 13.54 -7.65
N ASP A 221 -10.75 14.60 -8.39
CA ASP A 221 -12.00 15.38 -8.24
C ASP A 221 -13.24 14.63 -8.78
N ARG A 222 -13.03 13.53 -9.54
CA ARG A 222 -14.09 12.62 -10.02
C ARG A 222 -14.08 11.27 -9.33
N ASP A 223 -13.48 11.18 -8.13
CA ASP A 223 -13.51 9.95 -7.35
C ASP A 223 -14.96 9.59 -6.95
N GLY A 224 -15.47 8.49 -7.51
CA GLY A 224 -16.83 8.03 -7.24
C GLY A 224 -17.01 7.30 -5.91
N TYR A 225 -15.92 6.96 -5.22
CA TYR A 225 -15.93 6.30 -3.90
C TYR A 225 -15.90 7.31 -2.76
N PHE A 226 -14.95 8.24 -2.80
CA PHE A 226 -14.72 9.23 -1.75
C PHE A 226 -14.79 10.64 -2.31
N PRO A 227 -15.77 11.45 -1.93
CA PRO A 227 -15.85 12.86 -2.29
C PRO A 227 -14.70 13.68 -1.71
N LEU A 228 -14.53 14.91 -2.20
CA LEU A 228 -13.45 15.83 -1.84
C LEU A 228 -13.38 16.23 -0.36
N ASP A 229 -14.40 15.94 0.44
CA ASP A 229 -14.35 16.12 1.90
C ASP A 229 -13.31 15.17 2.53
N HIS A 230 -13.13 13.96 1.99
CA HIS A 230 -12.14 13.01 2.49
C HIS A 230 -10.69 13.52 2.42
N PRO A 231 -10.13 13.89 1.25
CA PRO A 231 -8.75 14.40 1.19
C PRO A 231 -8.57 15.71 1.94
N ARG A 232 -9.59 16.59 1.99
CA ARG A 232 -9.55 17.83 2.78
C ARG A 232 -9.48 17.54 4.27
N MET A 233 -10.31 16.62 4.78
CA MET A 233 -10.24 16.19 6.19
C MET A 233 -8.86 15.66 6.56
N LEU A 234 -8.22 14.87 5.67
CA LEU A 234 -6.86 14.35 5.90
C LEU A 234 -5.83 15.50 5.91
N ALA A 235 -5.91 16.41 4.94
CA ALA A 235 -5.01 17.55 4.87
C ALA A 235 -5.16 18.49 6.07
N ASP A 236 -6.40 18.80 6.47
CA ASP A 236 -6.69 19.63 7.65
C ASP A 236 -6.16 18.98 8.94
N ALA A 237 -6.36 17.66 9.10
CA ALA A 237 -5.86 16.91 10.24
C ALA A 237 -4.33 16.87 10.34
N SER A 238 -3.61 17.07 9.23
CA SER A 238 -2.15 17.13 9.23
C SER A 238 -1.58 18.40 9.87
N GLY A 239 -2.41 19.41 10.13
CA GLY A 239 -1.95 20.70 10.66
C GLY A 239 -1.01 21.45 9.72
N GLY A 240 -1.13 21.25 8.40
CA GLY A 240 -0.28 21.89 7.37
C GLY A 240 0.99 21.10 7.05
N HIS A 241 1.17 19.91 7.64
CA HIS A 241 2.34 19.07 7.37
C HIS A 241 2.24 18.33 6.03
N ALA A 242 1.03 17.92 5.61
CA ALA A 242 0.83 17.20 4.37
C ALA A 242 0.75 18.13 3.15
N GLU A 243 1.34 17.67 2.03
CA GLU A 243 1.04 18.20 0.71
C GLU A 243 -0.29 17.60 0.21
N LEU A 244 -1.19 18.42 -0.33
CA LEU A 244 -2.44 17.96 -0.93
C LEU A 244 -2.46 18.23 -2.43
N TRP A 245 -2.58 17.17 -3.24
CA TRP A 245 -2.79 17.26 -4.69
C TRP A 245 -4.21 16.83 -5.03
N LEU A 246 -5.00 17.77 -5.55
CA LEU A 246 -6.31 17.48 -6.13
C LEU A 246 -6.18 17.39 -7.63
N GLU A 247 -6.39 16.20 -8.20
CA GLU A 247 -6.13 15.91 -9.60
C GLU A 247 -7.42 16.04 -10.44
N PRO A 248 -7.45 17.03 -11.34
CA PRO A 248 -8.61 17.27 -12.19
C PRO A 248 -8.92 16.09 -13.12
N GLY A 249 -10.17 15.64 -13.14
CA GLY A 249 -10.63 14.56 -14.00
C GLY A 249 -10.24 13.16 -13.54
N MET A 250 -9.39 13.01 -12.53
CA MET A 250 -9.00 11.71 -12.00
C MET A 250 -10.18 11.05 -11.26
N GLY A 251 -10.40 9.77 -11.53
CA GLY A 251 -11.32 8.91 -10.78
C GLY A 251 -10.68 8.29 -9.54
N HIS A 252 -10.92 6.99 -9.30
CA HIS A 252 -10.52 6.32 -8.06
C HIS A 252 -9.22 5.52 -8.19
N ALA A 253 -8.26 5.83 -7.33
CA ALA A 253 -7.07 5.03 -6.99
C ALA A 253 -6.19 4.64 -8.21
N GLU A 254 -5.51 3.49 -8.14
CA GLU A 254 -4.55 3.02 -9.15
C GLU A 254 -5.15 2.76 -10.53
N HIS A 255 -6.47 2.61 -10.61
CA HIS A 255 -7.17 2.46 -11.89
C HIS A 255 -7.22 3.78 -12.68
N ALA A 256 -7.27 4.91 -11.99
CA ALA A 256 -7.47 6.23 -12.55
C ALA A 256 -6.21 7.10 -12.55
N ALA A 257 -5.21 6.74 -11.74
CA ALA A 257 -3.91 7.41 -11.77
C ALA A 257 -3.24 7.14 -13.13
N ASP A 258 -3.06 8.15 -13.95
CA ASP A 258 -2.34 8.02 -15.23
C ASP A 258 -0.82 7.98 -15.03
N ASP A 259 -0.08 7.75 -16.11
CA ASP A 259 1.37 7.60 -16.04
C ASP A 259 2.07 8.92 -15.64
N ALA A 260 1.51 10.07 -16.00
CA ALA A 260 2.05 11.38 -15.62
C ALA A 260 1.92 11.63 -14.11
N LEU A 261 0.79 11.24 -13.52
CA LEU A 261 0.61 11.31 -12.07
C LEU A 261 1.51 10.32 -11.34
N VAL A 262 1.64 9.09 -11.85
CA VAL A 262 2.56 8.09 -11.28
C VAL A 262 4.00 8.60 -11.30
N ASP A 263 4.43 9.26 -12.37
CA ASP A 263 5.74 9.90 -12.46
C ASP A 263 5.93 11.01 -11.40
N ARG A 264 4.95 11.88 -11.25
CA ARG A 264 5.00 12.95 -10.24
C ARG A 264 5.08 12.40 -8.82
N ILE A 265 4.35 11.32 -8.52
CA ILE A 265 4.39 10.64 -7.21
C ILE A 265 5.77 10.02 -6.99
N GLY A 266 6.33 9.36 -8.00
CA GLY A 266 7.66 8.74 -7.93
C GLY A 266 8.76 9.76 -7.67
N ASP A 267 8.77 10.85 -8.43
CA ASP A 267 9.69 11.97 -8.27
C ASP A 267 9.56 12.62 -6.87
N TRP A 268 8.33 12.85 -6.40
CA TRP A 268 8.09 13.35 -5.04
C TRP A 268 8.65 12.41 -3.98
N ALA A 269 8.35 11.13 -4.08
CA ALA A 269 8.79 10.11 -3.12
C ALA A 269 10.33 10.01 -3.08
N ALA A 270 10.99 10.00 -4.24
CA ALA A 270 12.44 9.94 -4.32
C ALA A 270 13.12 11.16 -3.67
N ARG A 271 12.58 12.38 -3.90
CA ARG A 271 13.13 13.62 -3.29
C ARG A 271 12.86 13.71 -1.79
N ARG A 272 11.72 13.23 -1.31
CA ARG A 272 11.31 13.38 0.09
C ARG A 272 11.84 12.26 0.99
N SER A 273 12.36 11.19 0.43
CA SER A 273 12.99 10.11 1.21
C SER A 273 14.46 10.39 1.53
N GLY A 274 15.03 11.49 1.05
CA GLY A 274 16.44 11.84 1.19
C GLY A 274 16.76 12.78 2.32
#